data_fcb3f8ed734193b4f6c70a2cf3335dc4
#
_entry.id   fcb3f8ed734193b4f6c70a2cf3335dc4
#
_cell.length_a   1.000
_cell.length_b   1.000
_cell.length_c   1.000
_cell.angle_alpha   90.00
_cell.angle_beta   90.00
_cell.angle_gamma   90.00
#
_symmetry.space_group_name_H-M   'P 1'
#
loop_
_entity.id
_entity.type
_entity.pdbx_description
1 polymer ?
#
loop_
_entity_poly.entity_id
_entity_poly.type
_entity_poly.pdbx_seq_one_letter_code
_entity_poly.pdbx_strand_id
1 'polypeptide(L)'
;MVSEALGLTEKLTSKERMLTAFRNEQPDQVPASPDISNMVPAKLTGKPFWEIYLYGNPPLWKAYIEAVKYYKMDGWQYGGYLGPLIDSDASRRPMDKNDKRRFRNVIMNKTSDVITVRTYLRTPKGKLWSETNYYRDQPPWTTRKFFKDFENEFEQLQYFYPDPSNLSGEAYITMANAMGDLGTTGLSVGLPGFQDLYGLIDGGLPQICRLYMQKRYLIEEYRRMYHDYIVSYVERGLKIQPEFLMIGASGLLTLQSPKIFTELSLPTLKKITRMTKEVDIPSHLHSCGREKFIVKKAVAETDLSSIEPLEPPPNGDCDLAEIKKIFGEKIALKGNIQTTKLLFATPKQVELMAKECIEAAKEGGGYVLSTGDQVGRDTPDENIFAIVKAAKKYGQY
;
A
#
# COMPACT_ATOMS: atom_id res chain seq x y z
N MET A 1 -42.39 -1.35 -8.45
CA MET A 1 -43.05 -0.05 -8.33
C MET A 1 -43.60 0.22 -6.89
N VAL A 2 -42.94 -0.27 -5.82
CA VAL A 2 -43.30 0.06 -4.43
C VAL A 2 -42.07 0.50 -3.61
N SER A 3 -40.85 0.39 -4.14
CA SER A 3 -39.61 0.76 -3.43
C SER A 3 -39.18 2.23 -3.65
N GLU A 4 -39.69 2.90 -4.64
CA GLU A 4 -39.37 4.32 -4.93
C GLU A 4 -40.10 5.35 -4.06
N ALA A 5 -41.02 4.92 -3.21
CA ALA A 5 -41.91 5.85 -2.47
C ALA A 5 -41.43 6.18 -1.03
N LEU A 6 -40.29 5.62 -0.53
CA LEU A 6 -39.88 5.84 0.86
C LEU A 6 -38.49 6.48 1.03
N GLY A 7 -37.76 6.83 -0.03
CA GLY A 7 -36.50 7.60 0.10
C GLY A 7 -35.42 6.94 1.00
N LEU A 8 -35.54 5.66 1.33
CA LEU A 8 -34.52 4.92 2.05
C LEU A 8 -33.46 4.44 1.03
N THR A 9 -32.41 5.22 0.85
CA THR A 9 -31.21 4.71 0.20
C THR A 9 -30.75 3.48 0.97
N GLU A 10 -30.71 2.34 0.29
CA GLU A 10 -30.22 1.10 0.87
C GLU A 10 -28.81 1.34 1.41
N LYS A 11 -28.56 1.00 2.67
CA LYS A 11 -27.28 1.28 3.32
C LYS A 11 -26.19 0.39 2.72
N LEU A 12 -25.18 1.01 2.11
CA LEU A 12 -24.07 0.30 1.51
C LEU A 12 -23.27 -0.51 2.54
N THR A 13 -22.76 -1.67 2.14
CA THR A 13 -21.71 -2.37 2.88
C THR A 13 -20.42 -1.54 2.91
N SER A 14 -19.48 -1.84 3.82
CA SER A 14 -18.18 -1.16 3.84
C SER A 14 -17.41 -1.35 2.53
N LYS A 15 -17.51 -2.54 1.90
CA LYS A 15 -16.91 -2.81 0.59
C LYS A 15 -17.51 -1.89 -0.49
N GLU A 16 -18.81 -1.88 -0.65
CA GLU A 16 -19.50 -1.06 -1.65
C GLU A 16 -19.19 0.42 -1.45
N ARG A 17 -19.25 0.90 -0.21
CA ARG A 17 -18.93 2.28 0.14
C ARG A 17 -17.50 2.68 -0.26
N MET A 18 -16.51 1.84 0.04
CA MET A 18 -15.12 2.07 -0.32
C MET A 18 -14.92 2.09 -1.83
N LEU A 19 -15.49 1.11 -2.55
CA LEU A 19 -15.35 1.02 -4.00
C LEU A 19 -16.07 2.17 -4.73
N THR A 20 -17.25 2.58 -4.26
CA THR A 20 -17.94 3.77 -4.76
C THR A 20 -17.05 5.01 -4.63
N ALA A 21 -16.46 5.23 -3.44
CA ALA A 21 -15.55 6.35 -3.24
C ALA A 21 -14.30 6.25 -4.14
N PHE A 22 -13.70 5.06 -4.32
CA PHE A 22 -12.53 4.87 -5.19
C PHE A 22 -12.83 5.09 -6.68
N ARG A 23 -14.09 4.94 -7.11
CA ARG A 23 -14.55 5.30 -8.45
C ARG A 23 -14.82 6.79 -8.63
N ASN A 24 -14.51 7.61 -7.62
CA ASN A 24 -14.82 9.03 -7.56
C ASN A 24 -16.31 9.34 -7.58
N GLU A 25 -17.12 8.47 -7.00
CA GLU A 25 -18.57 8.57 -6.88
C GLU A 25 -18.97 8.88 -5.44
N GLN A 26 -20.24 9.26 -5.22
CA GLN A 26 -20.78 9.57 -3.91
C GLN A 26 -21.43 8.33 -3.28
N PRO A 27 -20.88 7.78 -2.17
CA PRO A 27 -21.52 6.70 -1.40
C PRO A 27 -22.62 7.24 -0.46
N ASP A 28 -23.21 6.36 0.36
CA ASP A 28 -24.19 6.73 1.39
C ASP A 28 -23.62 7.65 2.49
N GLN A 29 -22.35 7.47 2.81
CA GLN A 29 -21.58 8.31 3.73
C GLN A 29 -20.10 8.28 3.37
N VAL A 30 -19.32 9.24 3.84
CA VAL A 30 -17.85 9.22 3.75
C VAL A 30 -17.32 7.97 4.43
N PRO A 31 -16.60 7.08 3.73
CA PRO A 31 -15.95 5.93 4.36
C PRO A 31 -14.91 6.38 5.39
N ALA A 32 -14.80 5.66 6.51
CA ALA A 32 -13.75 5.87 7.52
C ALA A 32 -12.74 4.73 7.47
N SER A 33 -11.58 4.98 6.88
CA SER A 33 -10.53 3.99 6.68
C SER A 33 -9.15 4.52 7.08
N PRO A 34 -8.91 4.82 8.39
CA PRO A 34 -7.58 5.18 8.86
C PRO A 34 -6.57 4.08 8.52
N ASP A 35 -5.36 4.46 8.11
CA ASP A 35 -4.34 3.47 7.73
C ASP A 35 -3.73 2.80 8.97
N ILE A 36 -4.39 1.74 9.43
CA ILE A 36 -3.89 0.86 10.49
C ILE A 36 -3.20 -0.39 9.93
N SER A 37 -2.75 -0.38 8.72
CA SER A 37 -2.36 -1.57 7.94
C SER A 37 -1.17 -2.37 8.48
N ASN A 38 -0.40 -1.84 9.43
CA ASN A 38 0.86 -2.43 9.88
C ASN A 38 0.93 -2.67 11.40
N MET A 39 1.34 -1.65 12.17
CA MET A 39 1.69 -1.82 13.59
C MET A 39 0.48 -2.07 14.50
N VAL A 40 -0.63 -1.42 14.24
CA VAL A 40 -1.82 -1.48 15.09
C VAL A 40 -2.43 -2.90 15.14
N PRO A 41 -2.66 -3.60 14.03
CA PRO A 41 -3.14 -4.99 14.07
C PRO A 41 -2.19 -5.93 14.81
N ALA A 42 -0.87 -5.77 14.62
CA ALA A 42 0.12 -6.57 15.32
C ALA A 42 0.05 -6.35 16.84
N LYS A 43 -0.03 -5.08 17.29
CA LYS A 43 -0.21 -4.71 18.70
C LYS A 43 -1.49 -5.31 19.30
N LEU A 44 -2.61 -5.24 18.60
CA LEU A 44 -3.91 -5.75 19.08
C LEU A 44 -3.91 -7.26 19.32
N THR A 45 -3.01 -8.03 18.68
CA THR A 45 -2.90 -9.47 18.95
C THR A 45 -2.36 -9.78 20.36
N GLY A 46 -1.70 -8.81 21.01
CA GLY A 46 -1.00 -9.01 22.29
C GLY A 46 0.26 -9.88 22.20
N LYS A 47 0.64 -10.34 20.99
CA LYS A 47 1.80 -11.19 20.75
C LYS A 47 3.04 -10.38 20.39
N PRO A 48 4.25 -10.93 20.61
CA PRO A 48 5.47 -10.33 20.04
C PRO A 48 5.33 -10.15 18.53
N PHE A 49 5.83 -9.04 17.99
CA PHE A 49 5.66 -8.71 16.58
C PHE A 49 6.28 -9.75 15.65
N TRP A 50 7.37 -10.41 16.03
CA TRP A 50 7.91 -11.52 15.24
C TRP A 50 6.95 -12.72 15.09
N GLU A 51 6.00 -12.94 16.02
CA GLU A 51 4.97 -13.98 15.83
C GLU A 51 4.09 -13.64 14.61
N ILE A 52 3.80 -12.35 14.41
CA ILE A 52 2.97 -11.87 13.31
C ILE A 52 3.78 -11.82 12.01
N TYR A 53 4.95 -11.17 12.05
CA TYR A 53 5.73 -10.87 10.84
C TYR A 53 6.62 -12.02 10.37
N LEU A 54 7.22 -12.80 11.27
CA LEU A 54 8.11 -13.90 10.90
C LEU A 54 7.37 -15.24 10.81
N TYR A 55 6.56 -15.52 11.82
CA TYR A 55 5.91 -16.84 11.93
C TYR A 55 4.46 -16.88 11.40
N GLY A 56 3.84 -15.74 11.12
CA GLY A 56 2.46 -15.68 10.63
C GLY A 56 1.41 -16.21 11.60
N ASN A 57 1.56 -15.95 12.89
CA ASN A 57 0.74 -16.50 13.97
C ASN A 57 0.02 -15.41 14.82
N PRO A 58 -1.13 -14.87 14.39
CA PRO A 58 -1.72 -14.99 13.05
C PRO A 58 -0.94 -14.22 12.00
N PRO A 59 -1.12 -14.46 10.69
CA PRO A 59 -0.56 -13.62 9.65
C PRO A 59 -1.17 -12.21 9.71
N LEU A 60 -0.38 -11.18 9.34
CA LEU A 60 -0.76 -9.78 9.48
C LEU A 60 -2.11 -9.44 8.83
N TRP A 61 -2.42 -10.03 7.68
CA TRP A 61 -3.68 -9.80 6.99
C TRP A 61 -4.90 -10.27 7.80
N LYS A 62 -4.78 -11.38 8.56
CA LYS A 62 -5.84 -11.84 9.48
C LYS A 62 -5.95 -10.90 10.69
N ALA A 63 -4.82 -10.51 11.27
CA ALA A 63 -4.79 -9.54 12.36
C ALA A 63 -5.43 -8.20 11.93
N TYR A 64 -5.21 -7.77 10.68
CA TYR A 64 -5.83 -6.57 10.12
C TYR A 64 -7.37 -6.69 10.05
N ILE A 65 -7.90 -7.83 9.57
CA ILE A 65 -9.37 -8.04 9.53
C ILE A 65 -9.99 -7.97 10.94
N GLU A 66 -9.33 -8.55 11.93
CA GLU A 66 -9.80 -8.45 13.33
C GLU A 66 -9.74 -6.99 13.85
N ALA A 67 -8.71 -6.23 13.47
CA ALA A 67 -8.63 -4.81 13.80
C ALA A 67 -9.74 -3.98 13.13
N VAL A 68 -10.09 -4.27 11.88
CA VAL A 68 -11.23 -3.65 11.17
C VAL A 68 -12.54 -3.88 11.93
N LYS A 69 -12.79 -5.12 12.39
CA LYS A 69 -13.94 -5.46 13.22
C LYS A 69 -13.94 -4.72 14.54
N TYR A 70 -12.79 -4.67 15.22
CA TYR A 70 -12.61 -4.02 16.51
C TYR A 70 -12.94 -2.52 16.45
N TYR A 71 -12.35 -1.80 15.48
CA TYR A 71 -12.60 -0.36 15.31
C TYR A 71 -13.93 -0.06 14.59
N LYS A 72 -14.59 -1.03 13.97
CA LYS A 72 -15.83 -0.86 13.17
C LYS A 72 -15.64 0.17 12.05
N MET A 73 -14.48 0.13 11.42
CA MET A 73 -14.09 1.00 10.30
C MET A 73 -14.41 0.34 8.96
N ASP A 74 -14.35 1.11 7.89
CA ASP A 74 -14.42 0.57 6.53
C ASP A 74 -13.03 0.02 6.16
N GLY A 75 -12.93 -1.30 5.97
CA GLY A 75 -11.67 -1.99 5.77
C GLY A 75 -11.01 -1.65 4.43
N TRP A 76 -9.69 -1.54 4.44
CA TRP A 76 -8.85 -1.33 3.26
C TRP A 76 -7.60 -2.19 3.37
N GLN A 77 -7.64 -3.36 2.74
CA GLN A 77 -6.51 -4.29 2.73
C GLN A 77 -5.71 -4.13 1.45
N TYR A 78 -4.48 -3.65 1.56
CA TYR A 78 -3.63 -3.39 0.40
C TYR A 78 -2.69 -4.55 0.02
N GLY A 79 -2.59 -5.59 0.85
CA GLY A 79 -1.56 -6.64 0.75
C GLY A 79 -1.90 -7.84 -0.12
N GLY A 80 -2.95 -7.80 -0.95
CA GLY A 80 -3.30 -8.90 -1.85
C GLY A 80 -2.24 -9.11 -2.95
N TYR A 81 -1.90 -10.37 -3.25
CA TYR A 81 -0.88 -10.70 -4.24
C TYR A 81 -1.25 -11.96 -5.03
N LEU A 82 -0.61 -12.13 -6.21
CA LEU A 82 -0.71 -13.37 -6.99
C LEU A 82 0.29 -14.40 -6.46
N GLY A 83 -0.15 -15.64 -6.34
CA GLY A 83 0.64 -16.78 -5.88
C GLY A 83 -0.09 -17.61 -4.84
N PRO A 84 0.56 -18.66 -4.30
CA PRO A 84 0.02 -19.45 -3.20
C PRO A 84 -0.04 -18.60 -1.93
N LEU A 85 -1.04 -18.86 -1.10
CA LEU A 85 -1.12 -18.19 0.21
C LEU A 85 0.06 -18.59 1.09
N ILE A 86 0.76 -17.60 1.62
CA ILE A 86 1.89 -17.77 2.51
C ILE A 86 1.64 -16.96 3.77
N ASP A 87 1.54 -17.65 4.90
CA ASP A 87 1.16 -17.06 6.18
C ASP A 87 2.30 -16.27 6.86
N SER A 88 3.56 -16.40 6.41
CA SER A 88 4.69 -15.69 7.00
C SER A 88 5.13 -14.49 6.17
N ASP A 89 5.49 -13.39 6.83
CA ASP A 89 5.94 -12.15 6.19
C ASP A 89 7.32 -12.27 5.50
N ALA A 90 8.09 -13.27 5.87
CA ALA A 90 9.38 -13.60 5.24
C ALA A 90 9.27 -13.86 3.72
N SER A 91 8.06 -13.81 3.18
CA SER A 91 7.72 -14.18 1.81
C SER A 91 6.66 -13.30 1.16
N ARG A 92 6.51 -12.02 1.53
CA ARG A 92 5.60 -11.05 0.87
C ARG A 92 5.89 -10.83 -0.62
N ARG A 93 6.43 -11.83 -1.30
CA ARG A 93 6.73 -11.76 -2.72
C ARG A 93 5.81 -12.68 -3.48
N PRO A 94 5.37 -12.25 -4.66
CA PRO A 94 4.80 -13.20 -5.59
C PRO A 94 5.77 -14.36 -5.76
N MET A 95 5.33 -15.56 -5.46
CA MET A 95 6.13 -16.77 -5.61
C MET A 95 5.31 -17.84 -6.31
N ASP A 96 5.91 -18.54 -7.25
CA ASP A 96 5.31 -19.76 -7.77
C ASP A 96 5.66 -20.97 -6.85
N LYS A 97 5.06 -22.13 -7.13
CA LYS A 97 5.32 -23.37 -6.35
C LYS A 97 6.80 -23.79 -6.41
N ASN A 98 7.54 -23.39 -7.42
CA ASN A 98 8.97 -23.70 -7.63
C ASN A 98 9.87 -22.75 -6.86
N ASP A 99 9.42 -21.52 -6.57
CA ASP A 99 10.20 -20.52 -5.87
C ASP A 99 10.51 -20.85 -4.41
N LYS A 100 9.68 -21.64 -3.74
CA LYS A 100 9.96 -22.14 -2.38
C LYS A 100 11.32 -22.86 -2.27
N ARG A 101 11.84 -23.42 -3.35
CA ARG A 101 13.14 -24.09 -3.40
C ARG A 101 14.31 -23.12 -3.57
N ARG A 102 14.07 -21.93 -4.10
CA ARG A 102 15.10 -20.92 -4.37
C ARG A 102 15.35 -20.01 -3.16
N PHE A 103 14.32 -19.72 -2.37
CA PHE A 103 14.43 -18.93 -1.15
C PHE A 103 14.62 -19.82 0.07
N ARG A 104 15.59 -19.48 0.93
CA ARG A 104 15.85 -20.18 2.18
C ARG A 104 16.12 -19.19 3.30
N ASN A 105 15.30 -19.26 4.36
CA ASN A 105 15.49 -18.49 5.58
C ASN A 105 16.35 -19.27 6.58
N VAL A 106 17.28 -18.57 7.23
CA VAL A 106 18.14 -19.11 8.29
C VAL A 106 18.16 -18.09 9.44
N ILE A 107 17.80 -18.54 10.64
CA ILE A 107 17.97 -17.72 11.85
C ILE A 107 19.45 -17.64 12.17
N MET A 108 19.99 -16.43 12.15
CA MET A 108 21.39 -16.12 12.43
C MET A 108 21.63 -15.84 13.91
N ASN A 109 20.66 -15.19 14.54
CA ASN A 109 20.69 -14.84 15.95
C ASN A 109 19.26 -14.76 16.50
N LYS A 110 19.11 -15.08 17.79
CA LYS A 110 17.85 -14.94 18.53
C LYS A 110 18.13 -14.51 19.96
N THR A 111 17.57 -13.37 20.33
CA THR A 111 17.59 -12.83 21.69
C THR A 111 16.16 -12.67 22.23
N SER A 112 16.00 -12.09 23.42
CA SER A 112 14.70 -11.71 23.97
C SER A 112 13.98 -10.62 23.18
N ASP A 113 14.70 -9.81 22.39
CA ASP A 113 14.17 -8.58 21.78
C ASP A 113 14.24 -8.58 20.24
N VAL A 114 15.10 -9.43 19.68
CA VAL A 114 15.29 -9.49 18.21
C VAL A 114 15.64 -10.89 17.72
N ILE A 115 15.06 -11.26 16.58
CA ILE A 115 15.42 -12.43 15.79
C ILE A 115 15.97 -11.95 14.46
N THR A 116 17.25 -12.24 14.19
CA THR A 116 17.89 -11.90 12.92
C THR A 116 17.78 -13.07 11.95
N VAL A 117 17.16 -12.86 10.81
CA VAL A 117 16.98 -13.86 9.76
C VAL A 117 17.72 -13.46 8.51
N ARG A 118 18.51 -14.38 7.97
CA ARG A 118 19.14 -14.24 6.65
C ARG A 118 18.35 -15.06 5.64
N THR A 119 17.89 -14.36 4.59
CA THR A 119 17.19 -14.95 3.45
C THR A 119 18.15 -15.11 2.29
N TYR A 120 18.34 -16.32 1.83
CA TYR A 120 19.14 -16.63 0.65
C TYR A 120 18.25 -16.83 -0.57
N LEU A 121 18.69 -16.28 -1.71
CA LEU A 121 18.14 -16.57 -3.03
C LEU A 121 19.19 -17.28 -3.87
N ARG A 122 18.88 -18.50 -4.33
CA ARG A 122 19.72 -19.24 -5.28
C ARG A 122 19.30 -18.90 -6.71
N THR A 123 20.24 -18.51 -7.53
CA THR A 123 20.05 -18.25 -8.96
C THR A 123 21.06 -19.08 -9.78
N PRO A 124 20.84 -19.30 -11.09
CA PRO A 124 21.83 -19.92 -11.96
C PRO A 124 23.15 -19.14 -12.06
N LYS A 125 23.12 -17.84 -11.72
CA LYS A 125 24.28 -16.93 -11.77
C LYS A 125 24.99 -16.77 -10.42
N GLY A 126 24.52 -17.48 -9.38
CA GLY A 126 25.09 -17.37 -8.05
C GLY A 126 24.04 -17.26 -6.94
N LYS A 127 24.47 -16.81 -5.77
CA LYS A 127 23.66 -16.75 -4.57
C LYS A 127 23.60 -15.31 -4.03
N LEU A 128 22.41 -14.75 -3.95
CA LEU A 128 22.13 -13.49 -3.26
C LEU A 128 21.65 -13.78 -1.82
N TRP A 129 21.73 -12.77 -0.96
CA TRP A 129 21.16 -12.85 0.37
C TRP A 129 20.78 -11.47 0.91
N SER A 130 19.79 -11.46 1.79
CA SER A 130 19.39 -10.29 2.60
C SER A 130 19.36 -10.66 4.07
N GLU A 131 19.37 -9.66 4.96
CA GLU A 131 19.26 -9.87 6.39
C GLU A 131 18.22 -8.93 6.98
N THR A 132 17.32 -9.49 7.80
CA THR A 132 16.20 -8.76 8.39
C THR A 132 16.16 -9.04 9.89
N ASN A 133 16.04 -7.99 10.69
CA ASN A 133 15.77 -8.05 12.11
C ASN A 133 14.26 -8.03 12.33
N TYR A 134 13.76 -9.04 13.03
CA TYR A 134 12.38 -9.12 13.50
C TYR A 134 12.37 -8.81 15.00
N TYR A 135 11.70 -7.75 15.37
CA TYR A 135 11.70 -7.24 16.74
C TYR A 135 10.51 -7.75 17.54
N ARG A 136 10.61 -7.65 18.86
CA ARG A 136 9.55 -8.03 19.77
C ARG A 136 8.33 -7.13 19.70
N ASP A 137 8.53 -5.83 19.51
CA ASP A 137 7.52 -4.79 19.73
C ASP A 137 7.44 -3.74 18.60
N GLN A 138 8.06 -4.02 17.45
CA GLN A 138 8.03 -3.15 16.27
C GLN A 138 8.17 -3.96 14.98
N PRO A 139 7.79 -3.37 13.83
CA PRO A 139 7.91 -4.02 12.52
C PRO A 139 9.34 -4.43 12.19
N PRO A 140 9.52 -5.43 11.31
CA PRO A 140 10.84 -5.87 10.90
C PRO A 140 11.56 -4.81 10.09
N TRP A 141 12.90 -4.82 10.18
CA TRP A 141 13.76 -3.94 9.42
C TRP A 141 14.85 -4.73 8.70
N THR A 142 14.96 -4.55 7.36
CA THR A 142 16.01 -5.19 6.55
C THR A 142 17.29 -4.39 6.64
N THR A 143 18.28 -4.95 7.33
CA THR A 143 19.59 -4.34 7.60
C THR A 143 20.57 -4.52 6.45
N ARG A 144 20.43 -5.61 5.67
CA ARG A 144 21.24 -5.89 4.47
C ARG A 144 20.31 -6.28 3.32
N LYS A 145 20.44 -5.60 2.19
CA LYS A 145 19.63 -5.83 1.00
C LYS A 145 20.21 -6.95 0.15
N PHE A 146 19.47 -7.44 -0.87
CA PHE A 146 19.93 -8.56 -1.70
C PHE A 146 21.15 -8.23 -2.56
N PHE A 147 21.19 -7.05 -3.16
CA PHE A 147 22.25 -6.64 -4.07
C PHE A 147 23.31 -5.80 -3.33
N LYS A 148 24.51 -6.36 -3.12
CA LYS A 148 25.66 -5.69 -2.50
C LYS A 148 26.50 -4.96 -3.54
N ASP A 149 26.64 -5.57 -4.71
CA ASP A 149 27.30 -5.01 -5.89
C ASP A 149 26.33 -5.11 -7.07
N PHE A 150 25.45 -4.11 -7.18
CA PHE A 150 24.38 -4.14 -8.17
C PHE A 150 24.89 -4.26 -9.62
N GLU A 151 26.07 -3.72 -9.91
CA GLU A 151 26.66 -3.79 -11.26
C GLU A 151 27.05 -5.24 -11.62
N ASN A 152 27.79 -5.92 -10.74
CA ASN A 152 28.24 -7.28 -10.98
C ASN A 152 27.16 -8.34 -10.73
N GLU A 153 26.14 -8.00 -9.95
CA GLU A 153 25.01 -8.88 -9.60
C GLU A 153 23.78 -8.65 -10.47
N PHE A 154 23.81 -7.67 -11.40
CA PHE A 154 22.63 -7.22 -12.16
C PHE A 154 21.91 -8.34 -12.91
N GLU A 155 22.65 -9.24 -13.55
CA GLU A 155 22.06 -10.38 -14.28
C GLU A 155 21.22 -11.31 -13.38
N GLN A 156 21.42 -11.26 -12.06
CA GLN A 156 20.65 -12.07 -11.11
C GLN A 156 19.26 -11.47 -10.83
N LEU A 157 19.03 -10.21 -11.17
CA LEU A 157 17.77 -9.50 -10.91
C LEU A 157 16.58 -10.15 -11.63
N GLN A 158 16.78 -10.70 -12.83
CA GLN A 158 15.74 -11.42 -13.57
C GLN A 158 15.17 -12.63 -12.81
N TYR A 159 15.97 -13.24 -11.92
CA TYR A 159 15.54 -14.38 -11.10
C TYR A 159 14.87 -13.95 -9.77
N PHE A 160 14.85 -12.64 -9.50
CA PHE A 160 14.21 -12.12 -8.31
C PHE A 160 12.69 -12.10 -8.45
N TYR A 161 12.21 -11.93 -9.67
CA TYR A 161 10.79 -11.89 -9.99
C TYR A 161 10.36 -13.23 -10.63
N PRO A 162 9.26 -13.86 -10.16
CA PRO A 162 8.71 -15.06 -10.79
C PRO A 162 8.05 -14.69 -12.13
N ASP A 163 7.90 -15.67 -13.03
CA ASP A 163 7.10 -15.49 -14.24
C ASP A 163 5.62 -15.31 -13.86
N PRO A 164 4.98 -14.17 -14.17
CA PRO A 164 3.59 -13.91 -13.81
C PRO A 164 2.59 -14.92 -14.39
N SER A 165 2.91 -15.56 -15.52
CA SER A 165 2.06 -16.57 -16.15
C SER A 165 1.82 -17.79 -15.26
N ASN A 166 2.77 -18.09 -14.37
CA ASN A 166 2.73 -19.23 -13.44
C ASN A 166 2.05 -18.89 -12.09
N LEU A 167 1.67 -17.64 -11.88
CA LEU A 167 1.08 -17.21 -10.61
C LEU A 167 -0.41 -17.51 -10.55
N SER A 168 -0.85 -18.13 -9.45
CA SER A 168 -2.26 -18.35 -9.12
C SER A 168 -2.89 -17.10 -8.50
N GLY A 169 -4.24 -17.03 -8.49
CA GLY A 169 -4.97 -16.02 -7.73
C GLY A 169 -5.27 -16.41 -6.28
N GLU A 170 -4.73 -17.54 -5.81
CA GLU A 170 -5.11 -18.17 -4.53
C GLU A 170 -5.00 -17.23 -3.33
N ALA A 171 -3.86 -16.58 -3.17
CA ALA A 171 -3.63 -15.68 -2.03
C ALA A 171 -4.61 -14.50 -2.04
N TYR A 172 -4.73 -13.81 -3.17
CA TYR A 172 -5.65 -12.68 -3.32
C TYR A 172 -7.10 -13.10 -3.03
N ILE A 173 -7.59 -14.16 -3.67
CA ILE A 173 -8.98 -14.64 -3.51
C ILE A 173 -9.26 -15.02 -2.06
N THR A 174 -8.33 -15.69 -1.39
CA THR A 174 -8.48 -16.07 0.02
C THR A 174 -8.60 -14.86 0.93
N MET A 175 -7.75 -13.84 0.70
CA MET A 175 -7.74 -12.61 1.50
C MET A 175 -9.01 -11.77 1.24
N ALA A 176 -9.42 -11.62 -0.01
CA ALA A 176 -10.63 -10.88 -0.39
C ALA A 176 -11.90 -11.53 0.16
N ASN A 177 -12.01 -12.86 0.07
CA ASN A 177 -13.14 -13.60 0.66
C ASN A 177 -13.19 -13.47 2.19
N ALA A 178 -12.04 -13.45 2.87
CA ALA A 178 -11.98 -13.27 4.31
C ALA A 178 -12.34 -11.86 4.76
N MET A 179 -12.01 -10.82 3.95
CA MET A 179 -12.45 -9.44 4.18
C MET A 179 -13.95 -9.31 3.99
N GLY A 180 -14.51 -9.94 2.95
CA GLY A 180 -15.95 -9.90 2.66
C GLY A 180 -16.49 -8.47 2.60
N ASP A 181 -17.65 -8.22 3.22
CA ASP A 181 -18.31 -6.92 3.24
C ASP A 181 -17.74 -5.92 4.27
N LEU A 182 -16.73 -6.35 5.05
CA LEU A 182 -16.06 -5.47 6.02
C LEU A 182 -15.17 -4.40 5.37
N GLY A 183 -14.88 -4.54 4.08
CA GLY A 183 -14.02 -3.63 3.34
C GLY A 183 -13.58 -4.19 2.00
N THR A 184 -12.59 -3.54 1.41
CA THR A 184 -12.06 -3.91 0.09
C THR A 184 -10.62 -4.40 0.16
N THR A 185 -10.22 -5.27 -0.78
CA THR A 185 -8.88 -5.85 -0.90
C THR A 185 -8.25 -5.49 -2.23
N GLY A 186 -7.10 -4.84 -2.21
CA GLY A 186 -6.33 -4.48 -3.39
C GLY A 186 -5.37 -5.56 -3.83
N LEU A 187 -5.26 -5.78 -5.14
CA LEU A 187 -4.15 -6.53 -5.71
C LEU A 187 -2.93 -5.60 -5.84
N SER A 188 -1.87 -5.89 -5.08
CA SER A 188 -0.72 -4.99 -4.95
C SER A 188 0.31 -5.15 -6.05
N VAL A 189 0.79 -4.02 -6.55
CA VAL A 189 1.94 -3.90 -7.44
C VAL A 189 2.83 -2.73 -7.01
N GLY A 190 4.11 -2.75 -7.40
CA GLY A 190 5.01 -1.62 -7.23
C GLY A 190 5.13 -0.74 -8.47
N LEU A 191 6.07 0.22 -8.43
CA LEU A 191 6.48 1.03 -9.57
C LEU A 191 8.01 1.05 -9.66
N PRO A 192 8.60 1.07 -10.88
CA PRO A 192 10.02 1.31 -11.04
C PRO A 192 10.39 2.68 -10.48
N GLY A 193 11.47 2.75 -9.70
CA GLY A 193 11.94 4.00 -9.13
C GLY A 193 12.93 3.79 -7.99
N PHE A 194 13.36 4.89 -7.39
CA PHE A 194 14.34 4.84 -6.29
C PHE A 194 13.76 4.17 -5.04
N GLN A 195 12.45 4.28 -4.80
CA GLN A 195 11.78 3.61 -3.68
C GLN A 195 11.86 2.08 -3.79
N ASP A 196 11.73 1.52 -5.01
CA ASP A 196 11.88 0.08 -5.24
C ASP A 196 13.35 -0.35 -5.13
N LEU A 197 14.27 0.37 -5.80
CA LEU A 197 15.70 0.14 -5.70
C LEU A 197 16.22 0.23 -4.26
N TYR A 198 15.64 1.12 -3.44
CA TYR A 198 15.98 1.22 -2.02
C TYR A 198 15.67 -0.07 -1.25
N GLY A 199 14.65 -0.82 -1.65
CA GLY A 199 14.34 -2.14 -1.12
C GLY A 199 15.31 -3.25 -1.56
N LEU A 200 16.03 -3.07 -2.67
CA LEU A 200 16.85 -4.09 -3.32
C LEU A 200 18.36 -3.93 -3.08
N ILE A 201 18.88 -2.70 -3.06
CA ILE A 201 20.31 -2.37 -3.12
C ILE A 201 20.87 -1.96 -1.76
N ASP A 202 21.94 -2.59 -1.31
CA ASP A 202 22.71 -2.16 -0.15
C ASP A 202 23.36 -0.78 -0.40
N GLY A 203 23.61 -0.02 0.67
CA GLY A 203 24.16 1.34 0.58
C GLY A 203 23.11 2.43 0.43
N GLY A 204 21.83 2.05 0.29
CA GLY A 204 20.70 2.99 0.33
C GLY A 204 20.72 4.06 -0.76
N LEU A 205 20.11 5.20 -0.47
CA LEU A 205 19.94 6.29 -1.44
C LEU A 205 21.25 6.82 -2.05
N PRO A 206 22.35 7.01 -1.31
CA PRO A 206 23.63 7.43 -1.90
C PRO A 206 24.13 6.49 -3.00
N GLN A 207 24.01 5.17 -2.80
CA GLN A 207 24.40 4.18 -3.80
C GLN A 207 23.49 4.23 -5.03
N ILE A 208 22.18 4.39 -4.85
CA ILE A 208 21.22 4.50 -5.96
C ILE A 208 21.50 5.77 -6.78
N CYS A 209 21.75 6.91 -6.11
CA CYS A 209 22.12 8.14 -6.78
C CYS A 209 23.42 7.98 -7.60
N ARG A 210 24.44 7.30 -7.04
CA ARG A 210 25.70 7.02 -7.75
C ARG A 210 25.45 6.16 -9.01
N LEU A 211 24.65 5.12 -8.90
CA LEU A 211 24.26 4.28 -10.06
C LEU A 211 23.50 5.11 -11.10
N TYR A 212 22.55 5.91 -10.69
CA TYR A 212 21.78 6.77 -11.58
C TYR A 212 22.66 7.76 -12.35
N MET A 213 23.69 8.35 -11.71
CA MET A 213 24.57 9.33 -12.31
C MET A 213 25.69 8.71 -13.15
N GLN A 214 26.25 7.58 -12.72
CA GLN A 214 27.46 7.00 -13.31
C GLN A 214 27.22 5.73 -14.13
N LYS A 215 26.11 5.02 -13.89
CA LYS A 215 25.76 3.74 -14.51
C LYS A 215 24.33 3.76 -15.03
N ARG A 216 23.97 4.86 -15.71
CA ARG A 216 22.61 5.12 -16.18
C ARG A 216 22.01 3.95 -16.94
N TYR A 217 22.80 3.24 -17.74
CA TYR A 217 22.37 2.08 -18.51
C TYR A 217 21.77 0.96 -17.63
N LEU A 218 22.33 0.71 -16.42
CA LEU A 218 21.76 -0.27 -15.48
C LEU A 218 20.39 0.15 -14.96
N ILE A 219 20.22 1.43 -14.69
CA ILE A 219 18.91 1.98 -14.22
C ILE A 219 17.86 1.88 -15.33
N GLU A 220 18.23 2.15 -16.58
CA GLU A 220 17.30 2.02 -17.72
C GLU A 220 16.94 0.55 -17.98
N GLU A 221 17.91 -0.36 -17.87
CA GLU A 221 17.69 -1.80 -18.03
C GLU A 221 16.76 -2.32 -16.91
N TYR A 222 17.04 -1.98 -15.64
CA TYR A 222 16.18 -2.26 -14.51
C TYR A 222 14.76 -1.73 -14.76
N ARG A 223 14.63 -0.46 -15.19
CA ARG A 223 13.32 0.16 -15.45
C ARG A 223 12.54 -0.63 -16.50
N ARG A 224 13.16 -1.01 -17.62
CA ARG A 224 12.51 -1.82 -18.68
C ARG A 224 12.06 -3.17 -18.15
N MET A 225 12.98 -3.91 -17.56
CA MET A 225 12.70 -5.25 -17.03
C MET A 225 11.58 -5.23 -15.98
N TYR A 226 11.62 -4.28 -15.04
CA TYR A 226 10.60 -4.20 -14.00
C TYR A 226 9.27 -3.67 -14.53
N HIS A 227 9.28 -2.76 -15.50
CA HIS A 227 8.08 -2.35 -16.23
C HIS A 227 7.38 -3.55 -16.91
N ASP A 228 8.12 -4.34 -17.68
CA ASP A 228 7.59 -5.49 -18.39
C ASP A 228 7.04 -6.54 -17.42
N TYR A 229 7.73 -6.77 -16.31
CA TYR A 229 7.25 -7.64 -15.24
C TYR A 229 5.93 -7.13 -14.65
N ILE A 230 5.84 -5.85 -14.26
CA ILE A 230 4.63 -5.26 -13.67
C ILE A 230 3.46 -5.33 -14.65
N VAL A 231 3.67 -4.97 -15.93
CA VAL A 231 2.62 -5.04 -16.95
C VAL A 231 2.08 -6.46 -17.07
N SER A 232 2.96 -7.47 -17.18
CA SER A 232 2.57 -8.87 -17.25
C SER A 232 1.88 -9.37 -15.98
N TYR A 233 2.34 -8.90 -14.80
CA TYR A 233 1.72 -9.22 -13.52
C TYR A 233 0.29 -8.65 -13.41
N VAL A 234 0.11 -7.38 -13.81
CA VAL A 234 -1.21 -6.73 -13.85
C VAL A 234 -2.12 -7.43 -14.85
N GLU A 235 -1.64 -7.73 -16.06
CA GLU A 235 -2.41 -8.49 -17.06
C GLU A 235 -2.90 -9.83 -16.51
N ARG A 236 -2.04 -10.55 -15.80
CA ARG A 236 -2.41 -11.81 -15.14
C ARG A 236 -3.41 -11.56 -14.00
N GLY A 237 -3.19 -10.51 -13.20
CA GLY A 237 -4.03 -10.13 -12.07
C GLY A 237 -5.44 -9.71 -12.47
N LEU A 238 -5.59 -8.96 -13.56
CA LEU A 238 -6.91 -8.51 -14.01
C LEU A 238 -7.82 -9.68 -14.43
N LYS A 239 -7.26 -10.84 -14.82
CA LYS A 239 -8.05 -12.05 -15.12
C LYS A 239 -8.80 -12.64 -13.93
N ILE A 240 -8.39 -12.34 -12.69
CA ILE A 240 -9.10 -12.75 -11.49
C ILE A 240 -10.07 -11.70 -10.97
N GLN A 241 -10.26 -10.60 -11.70
CA GLN A 241 -11.16 -9.49 -11.39
C GLN A 241 -10.97 -8.96 -9.95
N PRO A 242 -9.79 -8.42 -9.60
CA PRO A 242 -9.57 -7.86 -8.27
C PRO A 242 -10.49 -6.66 -8.03
N GLU A 243 -10.86 -6.42 -6.77
CA GLU A 243 -11.75 -5.33 -6.36
C GLU A 243 -11.14 -3.96 -6.72
N PHE A 244 -9.82 -3.81 -6.59
CA PHE A 244 -9.05 -2.68 -7.11
C PHE A 244 -7.58 -3.07 -7.30
N LEU A 245 -6.86 -2.30 -8.12
CA LEU A 245 -5.40 -2.41 -8.24
C LEU A 245 -4.74 -1.45 -7.26
N MET A 246 -3.99 -1.97 -6.29
CA MET A 246 -3.22 -1.21 -5.33
C MET A 246 -1.80 -0.96 -5.84
N ILE A 247 -1.43 0.27 -6.07
CA ILE A 247 -0.11 0.66 -6.56
C ILE A 247 0.68 1.23 -5.38
N GLY A 248 1.60 0.42 -4.83
CA GLY A 248 2.43 0.80 -3.69
C GLY A 248 3.71 1.51 -4.14
N ALA A 249 3.85 2.77 -3.72
CA ALA A 249 5.01 3.59 -4.08
C ALA A 249 5.44 4.52 -2.93
N SER A 250 5.57 3.98 -1.72
CA SER A 250 5.93 4.73 -0.51
C SER A 250 7.18 5.58 -0.72
N GLY A 251 7.10 6.87 -0.39
CA GLY A 251 8.21 7.80 -0.49
C GLY A 251 8.61 8.18 -1.91
N LEU A 252 7.71 8.09 -2.89
CA LEU A 252 8.01 8.29 -4.31
C LEU A 252 8.76 9.60 -4.59
N LEU A 253 8.27 10.74 -4.11
CA LEU A 253 8.98 12.03 -4.22
C LEU A 253 9.82 12.41 -2.99
N THR A 254 9.83 11.58 -1.98
CA THR A 254 10.76 11.73 -0.84
C THR A 254 12.14 11.18 -1.19
N LEU A 255 12.19 10.08 -1.96
CA LEU A 255 13.43 9.39 -2.32
C LEU A 255 13.96 9.78 -3.70
N GLN A 256 13.15 10.41 -4.55
CA GLN A 256 13.55 10.82 -5.90
C GLN A 256 12.94 12.17 -6.29
N SER A 257 13.55 12.84 -7.27
CA SER A 257 13.05 14.12 -7.78
C SER A 257 11.83 13.92 -8.70
N PRO A 258 11.03 14.98 -8.94
CA PRO A 258 9.97 14.98 -9.96
C PRO A 258 10.43 14.54 -11.35
N LYS A 259 11.66 14.88 -11.74
CA LYS A 259 12.28 14.45 -13.00
C LYS A 259 12.46 12.93 -13.01
N ILE A 260 13.04 12.35 -11.98
CA ILE A 260 13.30 10.90 -11.87
C ILE A 260 11.97 10.11 -11.84
N PHE A 261 10.97 10.61 -11.10
CA PHE A 261 9.61 10.05 -11.15
C PHE A 261 9.05 10.01 -12.57
N THR A 262 9.14 11.11 -13.29
CA THR A 262 8.63 11.23 -14.66
C THR A 262 9.34 10.25 -15.61
N GLU A 263 10.65 10.03 -15.41
CA GLU A 263 11.45 9.12 -16.23
C GLU A 263 11.25 7.65 -15.88
N LEU A 264 11.24 7.31 -14.59
CA LEU A 264 11.27 5.90 -14.16
C LEU A 264 9.90 5.32 -13.86
N SER A 265 9.04 6.06 -13.13
CA SER A 265 7.79 5.55 -12.56
C SER A 265 6.56 5.84 -13.43
N LEU A 266 6.44 7.06 -13.94
CA LEU A 266 5.26 7.53 -14.66
C LEU A 266 4.89 6.68 -15.89
N PRO A 267 5.82 6.19 -16.72
CA PRO A 267 5.47 5.34 -17.86
C PRO A 267 4.75 4.05 -17.46
N THR A 268 5.18 3.41 -16.36
CA THR A 268 4.52 2.22 -15.83
C THR A 268 3.16 2.57 -15.23
N LEU A 269 3.07 3.65 -14.45
CA LEU A 269 1.81 4.13 -13.88
C LEU A 269 0.77 4.39 -14.97
N LYS A 270 1.14 5.07 -16.05
CA LYS A 270 0.26 5.30 -17.22
C LYS A 270 -0.25 4.00 -17.82
N LYS A 271 0.65 3.04 -18.02
CA LYS A 271 0.29 1.76 -18.66
C LYS A 271 -0.70 0.96 -17.81
N ILE A 272 -0.39 0.76 -16.50
CA ILE A 272 -1.23 -0.09 -15.65
C ILE A 272 -2.57 0.55 -15.30
N THR A 273 -2.64 1.87 -15.12
CA THR A 273 -3.91 2.57 -14.87
C THR A 273 -4.82 2.54 -16.11
N ARG A 274 -4.24 2.60 -17.32
CA ARG A 274 -4.98 2.38 -18.56
C ARG A 274 -5.58 0.98 -18.64
N MET A 275 -4.78 -0.05 -18.30
CA MET A 275 -5.24 -1.45 -18.31
C MET A 275 -6.39 -1.68 -17.34
N THR A 276 -6.35 -1.09 -16.15
CA THR A 276 -7.43 -1.20 -15.16
C THR A 276 -8.70 -0.50 -15.63
N LYS A 277 -8.57 0.68 -16.21
CA LYS A 277 -9.72 1.43 -16.79
C LYS A 277 -10.42 0.66 -17.91
N GLU A 278 -9.66 0.00 -18.78
CA GLU A 278 -10.22 -0.78 -19.91
C GLU A 278 -11.10 -1.95 -19.45
N VAL A 279 -10.97 -2.40 -18.19
CA VAL A 279 -11.76 -3.49 -17.60
C VAL A 279 -12.63 -3.04 -16.43
N ASP A 280 -12.80 -1.73 -16.25
CA ASP A 280 -13.60 -1.08 -15.17
C ASP A 280 -13.19 -1.49 -13.75
N ILE A 281 -11.91 -1.71 -13.50
CA ILE A 281 -11.36 -1.94 -12.15
C ILE A 281 -10.70 -0.64 -11.66
N PRO A 282 -11.08 -0.10 -10.49
CA PRO A 282 -10.43 1.11 -9.97
C PRO A 282 -8.96 0.86 -9.63
N SER A 283 -8.13 1.86 -9.84
CA SER A 283 -6.72 1.86 -9.44
C SER A 283 -6.49 2.89 -8.33
N HIS A 284 -5.66 2.51 -7.36
CA HIS A 284 -5.37 3.32 -6.18
C HIS A 284 -3.86 3.43 -5.98
N LEU A 285 -3.33 4.65 -5.90
CA LEU A 285 -1.91 4.90 -5.68
C LEU A 285 -1.66 5.30 -4.23
N HIS A 286 -0.75 4.59 -3.56
CA HIS A 286 -0.16 5.01 -2.29
C HIS A 286 1.20 5.67 -2.54
N SER A 287 1.39 6.91 -2.08
CA SER A 287 2.65 7.63 -2.20
C SER A 287 2.84 8.60 -1.04
N CYS A 288 3.29 8.10 0.12
CA CYS A 288 3.51 8.94 1.29
C CYS A 288 4.64 9.98 1.09
N GLY A 289 4.57 11.07 1.86
CA GLY A 289 5.47 12.22 1.80
C GLY A 289 4.97 13.31 0.85
N ARG A 290 5.85 13.85 0.01
CA ARG A 290 5.49 14.92 -0.94
C ARG A 290 4.70 14.37 -2.11
N GLU A 291 3.44 14.76 -2.26
CA GLU A 291 2.53 14.12 -3.19
C GLU A 291 1.81 15.09 -4.15
N LYS A 292 1.82 16.40 -3.86
CA LYS A 292 1.11 17.41 -4.67
C LYS A 292 1.50 17.38 -6.16
N PHE A 293 2.77 17.19 -6.48
CA PHE A 293 3.23 17.02 -7.86
C PHE A 293 2.69 15.75 -8.51
N ILE A 294 2.61 14.64 -7.74
CA ILE A 294 2.12 13.36 -8.25
C ILE A 294 0.64 13.46 -8.58
N VAL A 295 -0.18 14.05 -7.68
CA VAL A 295 -1.62 14.30 -7.94
C VAL A 295 -1.81 15.04 -9.27
N LYS A 296 -1.08 16.15 -9.44
CA LYS A 296 -1.12 16.94 -10.70
C LYS A 296 -0.77 16.10 -11.93
N LYS A 297 0.27 15.27 -11.83
CA LYS A 297 0.72 14.41 -12.93
C LYS A 297 -0.23 13.27 -13.20
N ALA A 298 -0.74 12.63 -12.15
CA ALA A 298 -1.70 11.53 -12.26
C ALA A 298 -2.96 11.99 -12.99
N VAL A 299 -3.54 13.10 -12.57
CA VAL A 299 -4.75 13.67 -13.21
C VAL A 299 -4.50 14.09 -14.66
N ALA A 300 -3.31 14.61 -14.98
CA ALA A 300 -3.01 15.11 -16.32
C ALA A 300 -2.65 14.01 -17.33
N GLU A 301 -2.07 12.90 -16.85
CA GLU A 301 -1.36 11.98 -17.74
C GLU A 301 -1.70 10.49 -17.53
N THR A 302 -2.55 10.14 -16.57
CA THR A 302 -2.91 8.74 -16.26
C THR A 302 -4.42 8.55 -16.14
N ASP A 303 -4.86 7.31 -16.05
CA ASP A 303 -6.24 6.92 -15.77
C ASP A 303 -6.40 6.47 -14.30
N LEU A 304 -5.58 7.00 -13.39
CA LEU A 304 -5.64 6.69 -11.96
C LEU A 304 -6.97 7.12 -11.35
N SER A 305 -7.65 6.20 -10.64
CA SER A 305 -8.97 6.46 -10.05
C SER A 305 -8.89 7.17 -8.71
N SER A 306 -7.90 6.81 -7.87
CA SER A 306 -7.79 7.33 -6.51
C SER A 306 -6.35 7.39 -6.02
N ILE A 307 -6.06 8.26 -5.02
CA ILE A 307 -4.72 8.51 -4.49
C ILE A 307 -4.74 8.76 -2.98
N GLU A 308 -3.68 8.33 -2.31
CA GLU A 308 -3.43 8.51 -0.87
C GLU A 308 -1.92 8.63 -0.57
N PRO A 309 -1.54 9.08 0.63
CA PRO A 309 -2.34 9.53 1.78
C PRO A 309 -2.51 11.05 1.84
N LEU A 310 -1.99 11.82 0.89
CA LEU A 310 -2.07 13.29 0.81
C LEU A 310 -1.47 13.96 2.05
N GLU A 311 -0.28 13.50 2.46
CA GLU A 311 0.34 13.93 3.71
C GLU A 311 0.44 15.45 3.83
N PRO A 312 -0.08 16.05 4.94
CA PRO A 312 0.07 17.47 5.18
C PRO A 312 1.47 17.82 5.71
N PRO A 313 1.89 19.09 5.67
CA PRO A 313 3.11 19.52 6.33
C PRO A 313 3.15 19.13 7.84
N PRO A 314 4.35 18.83 8.39
CA PRO A 314 5.68 18.97 7.80
C PRO A 314 6.16 17.76 6.98
N ASN A 315 5.50 16.61 7.05
CA ASN A 315 5.96 15.37 6.39
C ASN A 315 5.73 15.40 4.88
N GLY A 316 4.58 15.91 4.47
CA GLY A 316 4.18 16.07 3.07
C GLY A 316 4.03 17.54 2.66
N ASP A 317 3.31 17.76 1.56
CA ASP A 317 3.08 19.07 0.96
C ASP A 317 1.62 19.28 0.51
N CYS A 318 0.69 18.43 0.97
CA CYS A 318 -0.71 18.46 0.53
C CYS A 318 -1.61 19.25 1.49
N ASP A 319 -2.36 20.20 0.93
CA ASP A 319 -3.56 20.78 1.54
C ASP A 319 -4.79 20.08 0.94
N LEU A 320 -5.57 19.39 1.77
CA LEU A 320 -6.69 18.58 1.31
C LEU A 320 -7.77 19.40 0.61
N ALA A 321 -8.10 20.59 1.14
CA ALA A 321 -9.12 21.46 0.56
C ALA A 321 -8.66 22.00 -0.81
N GLU A 322 -7.38 22.40 -0.93
CA GLU A 322 -6.79 22.83 -2.19
C GLU A 322 -6.81 21.71 -3.24
N ILE A 323 -6.37 20.49 -2.84
CA ILE A 323 -6.32 19.32 -3.73
C ILE A 323 -7.74 18.94 -4.19
N LYS A 324 -8.70 18.89 -3.28
CA LYS A 324 -10.12 18.59 -3.61
C LYS A 324 -10.68 19.61 -4.58
N LYS A 325 -10.49 20.89 -4.31
CA LYS A 325 -10.99 21.98 -5.17
C LYS A 325 -10.45 21.91 -6.60
N ILE A 326 -9.17 21.55 -6.76
CA ILE A 326 -8.51 21.57 -8.07
C ILE A 326 -8.70 20.25 -8.83
N PHE A 327 -8.65 19.13 -8.14
CA PHE A 327 -8.55 17.81 -8.77
C PHE A 327 -9.68 16.84 -8.41
N GLY A 328 -10.50 17.15 -7.39
CA GLY A 328 -11.51 16.23 -6.84
C GLY A 328 -12.60 15.78 -7.81
N GLU A 329 -12.85 16.51 -8.91
CA GLU A 329 -13.75 16.05 -9.98
C GLU A 329 -13.15 14.92 -10.83
N LYS A 330 -11.83 14.73 -10.79
CA LYS A 330 -11.10 13.82 -11.69
C LYS A 330 -10.48 12.63 -10.98
N ILE A 331 -10.26 12.73 -9.68
CA ILE A 331 -9.58 11.68 -8.90
C ILE A 331 -10.13 11.65 -7.48
N ALA A 332 -10.40 10.45 -6.98
CA ALA A 332 -10.79 10.24 -5.59
C ALA A 332 -9.59 10.40 -4.64
N LEU A 333 -9.87 10.91 -3.44
CA LEU A 333 -8.88 11.27 -2.44
C LEU A 333 -9.06 10.45 -1.17
N LYS A 334 -8.00 9.85 -0.63
CA LYS A 334 -8.01 9.20 0.69
C LYS A 334 -6.94 9.85 1.58
N GLY A 335 -7.33 10.34 2.75
CA GLY A 335 -6.46 11.05 3.71
C GLY A 335 -7.26 12.00 4.58
N ASN A 336 -6.66 13.00 5.32
CA ASN A 336 -5.21 13.15 5.47
C ASN A 336 -4.88 13.63 6.89
N ILE A 337 -5.51 13.03 7.91
CA ILE A 337 -5.25 13.39 9.31
C ILE A 337 -3.78 13.16 9.63
N GLN A 338 -3.08 14.20 10.06
CA GLN A 338 -1.65 14.15 10.34
C GLN A 338 -1.35 13.19 11.52
N THR A 339 -0.51 12.16 11.26
CA THR A 339 -0.30 11.03 12.17
C THR A 339 0.35 11.41 13.50
N THR A 340 1.28 12.39 13.51
CA THR A 340 1.90 12.87 14.75
C THR A 340 0.88 13.61 15.64
N LYS A 341 0.00 14.42 15.03
CA LYS A 341 -1.10 15.05 15.76
C LYS A 341 -2.06 14.00 16.32
N LEU A 342 -2.39 12.99 15.52
CA LEU A 342 -3.25 11.89 15.95
C LEU A 342 -2.70 11.16 17.18
N LEU A 343 -1.36 10.96 17.25
CA LEU A 343 -0.71 10.31 18.38
C LEU A 343 -0.89 11.07 19.71
N PHE A 344 -0.77 12.41 19.68
CA PHE A 344 -0.73 13.25 20.88
C PHE A 344 -2.04 13.97 21.20
N ALA A 345 -3.03 13.93 20.29
CA ALA A 345 -4.31 14.61 20.49
C ALA A 345 -5.23 13.85 21.45
N THR A 346 -6.17 14.59 22.04
CA THR A 346 -7.32 13.99 22.71
C THR A 346 -8.36 13.52 21.68
N PRO A 347 -9.25 12.57 22.03
CA PRO A 347 -10.32 12.12 21.11
C PRO A 347 -11.19 13.26 20.59
N LYS A 348 -11.44 14.30 21.39
CA LYS A 348 -12.21 15.48 20.97
C LYS A 348 -11.46 16.30 19.90
N GLN A 349 -10.15 16.44 20.04
CA GLN A 349 -9.31 17.12 19.02
C GLN A 349 -9.26 16.30 17.73
N VAL A 350 -9.20 14.95 17.84
CA VAL A 350 -9.26 14.06 16.69
C VAL A 350 -10.59 14.16 15.97
N GLU A 351 -11.72 14.21 16.72
CA GLU A 351 -13.06 14.44 16.14
C GLU A 351 -13.11 15.74 15.34
N LEU A 352 -12.49 16.82 15.85
CA LEU A 352 -12.44 18.10 15.12
C LEU A 352 -11.58 18.00 13.85
N MET A 353 -10.38 17.40 13.91
CA MET A 353 -9.53 17.20 12.73
C MET A 353 -10.25 16.35 11.66
N ALA A 354 -10.94 15.29 12.08
CA ALA A 354 -11.71 14.44 11.17
C ALA A 354 -12.89 15.21 10.54
N LYS A 355 -13.58 16.05 11.32
CA LYS A 355 -14.64 16.93 10.83
C LYS A 355 -14.10 17.91 9.77
N GLU A 356 -12.97 18.56 10.04
CA GLU A 356 -12.31 19.48 9.10
C GLU A 356 -11.96 18.79 7.77
N CYS A 357 -11.42 17.57 7.82
CA CYS A 357 -11.14 16.78 6.62
C CYS A 357 -12.41 16.43 5.84
N ILE A 358 -13.48 16.04 6.53
CA ILE A 358 -14.77 15.72 5.91
C ILE A 358 -15.36 16.97 5.25
N GLU A 359 -15.39 18.12 5.94
CA GLU A 359 -15.91 19.38 5.40
C GLU A 359 -15.09 19.87 4.19
N ALA A 360 -13.79 19.61 4.18
CA ALA A 360 -12.90 19.99 3.09
C ALA A 360 -13.08 19.13 1.82
N ALA A 361 -13.50 17.87 1.94
CA ALA A 361 -13.38 16.94 0.81
C ALA A 361 -14.61 16.09 0.48
N LYS A 362 -15.67 16.07 1.30
CA LYS A 362 -16.83 15.20 1.03
C LYS A 362 -17.66 15.63 -0.16
N GLU A 363 -17.79 16.93 -0.43
CA GLU A 363 -18.68 17.44 -1.45
C GLU A 363 -18.35 16.82 -2.83
N GLY A 364 -19.40 16.37 -3.54
CA GLY A 364 -19.26 15.69 -4.83
C GLY A 364 -18.77 14.23 -4.76
N GLY A 365 -18.67 13.63 -3.55
CA GLY A 365 -18.19 12.25 -3.41
C GLY A 365 -16.67 12.08 -3.58
N GLY A 366 -16.21 10.86 -3.88
CA GLY A 366 -14.81 10.58 -4.16
C GLY A 366 -13.84 10.87 -3.01
N TYR A 367 -14.30 10.75 -1.76
CA TYR A 367 -13.48 11.00 -0.59
C TYR A 367 -13.57 9.86 0.42
N VAL A 368 -12.42 9.44 0.96
CA VAL A 368 -12.28 8.48 2.06
C VAL A 368 -11.53 9.17 3.21
N LEU A 369 -12.17 9.31 4.37
CA LEU A 369 -11.51 9.82 5.57
C LEU A 369 -10.45 8.83 6.06
N SER A 370 -9.22 9.29 6.10
CA SER A 370 -8.07 8.48 6.52
C SER A 370 -7.03 9.34 7.24
N THR A 371 -5.99 8.69 7.68
CA THR A 371 -4.76 9.33 8.16
C THR A 371 -3.83 9.70 7.01
N GLY A 372 -2.93 10.63 7.24
CA GLY A 372 -1.93 11.08 6.26
C GLY A 372 -0.73 10.14 6.13
N ASP A 373 -0.77 8.97 6.67
CA ASP A 373 0.08 7.78 6.52
C ASP A 373 -0.30 6.76 7.61
N GLN A 374 0.48 5.70 7.76
CA GLN A 374 0.26 4.63 8.74
C GLN A 374 0.19 5.14 10.19
N VAL A 375 -0.83 4.68 10.90
CA VAL A 375 -1.01 4.95 12.33
C VAL A 375 0.07 4.25 13.13
N GLY A 376 0.77 5.02 13.98
CA GLY A 376 1.83 4.50 14.84
C GLY A 376 1.30 3.54 15.93
N ARG A 377 2.16 2.60 16.34
CA ARG A 377 1.87 1.59 17.38
C ARG A 377 1.26 2.16 18.65
N ASP A 378 1.76 3.30 19.09
CA ASP A 378 1.43 3.88 20.40
C ASP A 378 0.27 4.88 20.32
N THR A 379 -0.37 5.02 19.15
CA THR A 379 -1.58 5.83 19.02
C THR A 379 -2.69 5.24 19.90
N PRO A 380 -3.35 6.07 20.75
CA PRO A 380 -4.48 5.61 21.56
C PRO A 380 -5.64 5.07 20.70
N ASP A 381 -6.21 3.95 21.11
CA ASP A 381 -7.35 3.34 20.41
C ASP A 381 -8.55 4.29 20.33
N GLU A 382 -8.76 5.10 21.36
CA GLU A 382 -9.82 6.12 21.44
C GLU A 382 -9.70 7.14 20.30
N ASN A 383 -8.50 7.44 19.86
CA ASN A 383 -8.25 8.36 18.75
C ASN A 383 -8.65 7.73 17.42
N ILE A 384 -8.39 6.44 17.22
CA ILE A 384 -8.85 5.71 16.02
C ILE A 384 -10.38 5.61 16.03
N PHE A 385 -10.99 5.29 17.18
CA PHE A 385 -12.45 5.30 17.31
C PHE A 385 -13.06 6.69 17.05
N ALA A 386 -12.38 7.77 17.43
CA ALA A 386 -12.86 9.13 17.19
C ALA A 386 -12.96 9.45 15.70
N ILE A 387 -12.00 8.99 14.86
CA ILE A 387 -12.08 9.12 13.40
C ILE A 387 -13.33 8.42 12.86
N VAL A 388 -13.54 7.17 13.24
CA VAL A 388 -14.70 6.38 12.77
C VAL A 388 -16.03 6.98 13.21
N LYS A 389 -16.10 7.49 14.45
CA LYS A 389 -17.30 8.17 14.96
C LYS A 389 -17.56 9.48 14.23
N ALA A 390 -16.52 10.26 13.90
CA ALA A 390 -16.64 11.51 13.17
C ALA A 390 -17.22 11.29 11.76
N ALA A 391 -16.78 10.26 11.04
CA ALA A 391 -17.33 9.91 9.73
C ALA A 391 -18.84 9.59 9.82
N LYS A 392 -19.27 8.82 10.82
CA LYS A 392 -20.69 8.51 11.04
C LYS A 392 -21.52 9.74 11.38
N LYS A 393 -20.94 10.72 12.08
CA LYS A 393 -21.63 11.92 12.55
C LYS A 393 -21.69 13.03 11.51
N TYR A 394 -20.61 13.24 10.76
CA TYR A 394 -20.43 14.39 9.86
C TYR A 394 -20.34 13.98 8.38
N GLY A 395 -20.16 12.69 8.11
CA GLY A 395 -19.89 12.18 6.76
C GLY A 395 -21.14 11.81 5.94
N GLN A 396 -22.36 11.97 6.46
CA GLN A 396 -23.61 11.73 5.70
C GLN A 396 -23.69 12.70 4.52
N TYR A 397 -24.13 12.20 3.36
CA TYR A 397 -24.36 12.98 2.15
C TYR A 397 -25.80 13.47 2.09
#